data_a29efff4ff1229b23ed5354a7b2f2521
#
_entry.id   a29efff4ff1229b23ed5354a7b2f2521
#
_cell.length_a   1.000
_cell.length_b   1.000
_cell.length_c   1.000
_cell.angle_alpha   90.00
_cell.angle_beta   90.00
_cell.angle_gamma   90.00
#
_symmetry.space_group_name_H-M   'P 1'
#
loop_
_entity.id
_entity.type
_entity.pdbx_description
1 polymer ?
#
loop_
_entity_poly.entity_id
_entity_poly.type
_entity_poly.pdbx_seq_one_letter_code
_entity_poly.pdbx_strand_id
1 'polypeptide(L)'
;FKASKAPLFTSTSGGQMIDSDVFTDPVSGQSYLYYGNGQLHYRLLNGDMISVDNTEYTITPQGGSLADYAFREGVYVFYRNGLYYFLWSVDDTGSKNYHVAYGTSTSPTGPITVAKEPVILIQDADNEIYGTAHNSIVNIPDTDEWYIVYHRINKKYLSNGPGYHREVCVDKLAFNADGTIKRTIPTRKGIDPIDTTDLINGTTAVKGISTSDSKLAHSIYYSVEGKMLGNSKPTANGIYVRQ
;
A
#
# COMPACT_ATOMS: atom_id res chain seq x y z
N PHE A 1 8.17 -12.49 14.59
CA PHE A 1 6.77 -12.07 14.82
C PHE A 1 6.09 -13.05 15.76
N LYS A 2 5.30 -12.52 16.71
CA LYS A 2 4.44 -13.32 17.58
C LYS A 2 2.99 -13.00 17.20
N ALA A 3 2.27 -14.00 16.74
CA ALA A 3 0.86 -13.82 16.42
C ALA A 3 0.06 -13.43 17.66
N SER A 4 -0.93 -12.57 17.48
CA SER A 4 -1.92 -12.31 18.53
C SER A 4 -2.64 -13.63 18.88
N LYS A 5 -3.01 -13.78 20.15
CA LYS A 5 -3.79 -14.95 20.62
C LYS A 5 -5.26 -14.88 20.18
N ALA A 6 -5.73 -13.71 19.81
CA ALA A 6 -7.09 -13.46 19.37
C ALA A 6 -7.09 -12.51 18.16
N PRO A 7 -8.09 -12.56 17.28
CA PRO A 7 -8.26 -11.57 16.23
C PRO A 7 -8.53 -10.19 16.84
N LEU A 8 -8.19 -9.12 16.09
CA LEU A 8 -8.45 -7.73 16.51
C LEU A 8 -9.94 -7.46 16.69
N PHE A 9 -10.76 -8.06 15.85
CA PHE A 9 -12.23 -8.01 15.88
C PHE A 9 -12.80 -9.24 15.15
N THR A 10 -14.07 -9.54 15.36
CA THR A 10 -14.69 -10.78 14.88
C THR A 10 -15.96 -10.56 14.06
N SER A 11 -16.34 -9.30 13.82
CA SER A 11 -17.55 -8.97 13.07
C SER A 11 -17.36 -7.73 12.20
N THR A 12 -18.10 -7.69 11.11
CA THR A 12 -18.26 -6.54 10.21
C THR A 12 -19.73 -6.34 9.88
N SER A 13 -20.11 -5.13 9.52
CA SER A 13 -21.48 -4.79 9.12
C SER A 13 -21.83 -5.23 7.71
N GLY A 14 -20.84 -5.62 6.90
CA GLY A 14 -21.05 -6.11 5.53
C GLY A 14 -19.77 -6.57 4.86
N GLY A 15 -19.90 -7.42 3.84
CA GLY A 15 -18.75 -7.95 3.11
C GLY A 15 -17.93 -8.96 3.93
N GLN A 16 -16.63 -9.01 3.65
CA GLN A 16 -15.68 -9.92 4.33
C GLN A 16 -14.56 -9.10 5.00
N MET A 17 -14.07 -9.59 6.14
CA MET A 17 -12.95 -9.00 6.88
C MET A 17 -11.61 -9.55 6.36
N ILE A 18 -11.21 -9.11 5.18
CA ILE A 18 -9.95 -9.51 4.55
C ILE A 18 -9.23 -8.31 3.96
N ASP A 19 -8.01 -8.53 3.49
CA ASP A 19 -7.20 -7.62 2.69
C ASP A 19 -7.01 -6.25 3.35
N SER A 20 -6.49 -6.30 4.57
CA SER A 20 -6.29 -5.09 5.36
C SER A 20 -5.06 -4.31 4.93
N ASP A 21 -5.19 -2.98 4.93
CA ASP A 21 -4.11 -2.01 4.81
C ASP A 21 -4.06 -1.12 6.06
N VAL A 22 -2.85 -0.75 6.47
CA VAL A 22 -2.62 0.17 7.58
C VAL A 22 -1.99 1.45 7.06
N PHE A 23 -2.72 2.54 7.21
CA PHE A 23 -2.25 3.87 6.86
C PHE A 23 -2.16 4.77 8.09
N THR A 24 -1.00 5.37 8.31
CA THR A 24 -0.83 6.44 9.30
C THR A 24 -0.87 7.78 8.59
N ASP A 25 -1.87 8.57 8.94
CA ASP A 25 -2.07 9.88 8.34
C ASP A 25 -0.94 10.85 8.73
N PRO A 26 -0.16 11.35 7.77
CA PRO A 26 0.94 12.26 8.07
C PRO A 26 0.48 13.63 8.59
N VAL A 27 -0.80 13.96 8.46
CA VAL A 27 -1.35 15.25 8.91
C VAL A 27 -1.78 15.19 10.37
N SER A 28 -2.50 14.14 10.76
CA SER A 28 -3.03 14.00 12.14
C SER A 28 -2.21 13.06 13.01
N GLY A 29 -1.39 12.18 12.42
CA GLY A 29 -0.70 11.11 13.13
C GLY A 29 -1.58 9.91 13.50
N GLN A 30 -2.89 9.96 13.18
CA GLN A 30 -3.81 8.86 13.46
C GLN A 30 -3.58 7.72 12.47
N SER A 31 -3.55 6.50 12.98
CA SER A 31 -3.47 5.29 12.16
C SER A 31 -4.84 4.66 11.94
N TYR A 32 -5.06 4.20 10.73
CA TYR A 32 -6.31 3.59 10.26
C TYR A 32 -6.03 2.18 9.78
N LEU A 33 -6.90 1.25 10.11
CA LEU A 33 -6.95 -0.09 9.53
C LEU A 33 -8.11 -0.14 8.54
N TYR A 34 -7.81 -0.13 7.25
CA TYR A 34 -8.80 -0.33 6.19
C TYR A 34 -8.89 -1.80 5.84
N TYR A 35 -10.06 -2.27 5.45
CA TYR A 35 -10.29 -3.66 5.06
C TYR A 35 -11.60 -3.82 4.32
N GLY A 36 -11.80 -5.00 3.73
CA GLY A 36 -13.07 -5.41 3.20
C GLY A 36 -13.01 -6.09 1.84
N ASN A 37 -14.06 -6.88 1.58
CA ASN A 37 -14.36 -7.45 0.26
C ASN A 37 -15.85 -7.23 0.00
N GLY A 38 -16.18 -6.56 -1.10
CA GLY A 38 -17.52 -6.12 -1.44
C GLY A 38 -17.95 -4.82 -0.76
N GLN A 39 -17.39 -4.48 0.38
CA GLN A 39 -17.64 -3.23 1.09
C GLN A 39 -16.36 -2.74 1.76
N LEU A 40 -16.06 -1.44 1.66
CA LEU A 40 -14.87 -0.83 2.23
C LEU A 40 -15.17 -0.32 3.63
N HIS A 41 -14.44 -0.83 4.61
CA HIS A 41 -14.50 -0.42 6.01
C HIS A 41 -13.17 0.11 6.52
N TYR A 42 -13.24 0.85 7.63
CA TYR A 42 -12.07 1.14 8.44
C TYR A 42 -12.39 1.13 9.94
N ARG A 43 -11.36 0.95 10.74
CA ARG A 43 -11.32 1.18 12.18
C ARG A 43 -10.11 2.04 12.54
N LEU A 44 -10.21 2.79 13.62
CA LEU A 44 -9.05 3.49 14.15
C LEU A 44 -8.13 2.48 14.85
N LEU A 45 -6.86 2.52 14.51
CA LEU A 45 -5.83 1.82 15.28
C LEU A 45 -5.47 2.65 16.51
N ASN A 46 -5.37 1.98 17.65
CA ASN A 46 -4.87 2.60 18.87
C ASN A 46 -3.36 2.83 18.79
N GLY A 47 -2.82 3.67 19.65
CA GLY A 47 -1.40 4.00 19.65
C GLY A 47 -0.45 2.83 19.91
N ASP A 48 -0.97 1.69 20.37
CA ASP A 48 -0.23 0.43 20.52
C ASP A 48 -0.02 -0.33 19.21
N MET A 49 -0.73 0.06 18.13
CA MET A 49 -0.70 -0.55 16.80
C MET A 49 -1.09 -2.05 16.76
N ILE A 50 -1.65 -2.57 17.84
CA ILE A 50 -2.07 -3.98 17.99
C ILE A 50 -3.49 -4.12 18.52
N SER A 51 -4.21 -3.02 18.68
CA SER A 51 -5.63 -2.98 19.01
C SER A 51 -6.34 -1.90 18.20
N VAL A 52 -7.64 -2.03 18.07
CA VAL A 52 -8.49 -1.10 17.30
C VAL A 52 -9.60 -0.54 18.18
N ASP A 53 -10.12 0.62 17.80
CA ASP A 53 -11.39 1.12 18.32
C ASP A 53 -12.52 0.13 17.95
N ASN A 54 -13.51 -0.01 18.84
CA ASN A 54 -14.63 -0.93 18.62
C ASN A 54 -15.58 -0.46 17.51
N THR A 55 -15.53 0.82 17.14
CA THR A 55 -16.40 1.39 16.11
C THR A 55 -15.90 1.01 14.72
N GLU A 56 -16.79 0.42 13.94
CA GLU A 56 -16.58 0.20 12.51
C GLU A 56 -17.20 1.34 11.72
N TYR A 57 -16.48 1.82 10.73
CA TYR A 57 -16.94 2.83 9.81
C TYR A 57 -16.92 2.27 8.39
N THR A 58 -17.90 2.65 7.59
CA THR A 58 -17.97 2.30 6.17
C THR A 58 -17.66 3.53 5.34
N ILE A 59 -16.77 3.39 4.36
CA ILE A 59 -16.50 4.44 3.37
C ILE A 59 -17.36 4.18 2.15
N THR A 60 -18.13 5.20 1.77
CA THR A 60 -18.92 5.20 0.54
C THR A 60 -18.39 6.23 -0.43
N PRO A 61 -18.44 5.97 -1.75
CA PRO A 61 -18.07 6.96 -2.74
C PRO A 61 -19.11 8.07 -2.81
N GLN A 62 -18.67 9.29 -3.04
CA GLN A 62 -19.50 10.44 -3.38
C GLN A 62 -18.89 11.19 -4.56
N GLY A 63 -19.66 11.32 -5.64
CA GLY A 63 -19.19 12.05 -6.81
C GLY A 63 -18.20 11.29 -7.69
N GLY A 64 -17.82 11.92 -8.80
CA GLY A 64 -16.99 11.32 -9.81
C GLY A 64 -17.72 10.20 -10.58
N SER A 65 -16.97 9.24 -11.06
CA SER A 65 -17.47 8.10 -11.85
C SER A 65 -18.02 7.00 -10.96
N LEU A 66 -19.15 7.23 -10.29
CA LEU A 66 -19.73 6.30 -9.32
C LEU A 66 -19.99 4.89 -9.87
N ALA A 67 -20.33 4.77 -11.14
CA ALA A 67 -20.54 3.47 -11.79
C ALA A 67 -19.27 2.60 -11.83
N ASP A 68 -18.10 3.23 -11.78
CA ASP A 68 -16.80 2.58 -11.84
C ASP A 68 -16.21 2.30 -10.44
N TYR A 69 -16.92 2.63 -9.38
CA TYR A 69 -16.46 2.34 -8.02
C TYR A 69 -16.28 0.84 -7.82
N ALA A 70 -17.29 0.04 -8.08
CA ALA A 70 -17.29 -1.42 -8.10
C ALA A 70 -16.25 -2.10 -7.17
N PHE A 71 -16.14 -1.60 -5.94
CA PHE A 71 -15.16 -2.05 -4.95
C PHE A 71 -15.27 -3.56 -4.72
N ARG A 72 -14.20 -4.28 -5.01
CA ARG A 72 -14.09 -5.71 -4.72
C ARG A 72 -13.29 -5.93 -3.44
N GLU A 73 -11.99 -5.56 -3.43
CA GLU A 73 -11.06 -5.88 -2.35
C GLU A 73 -9.76 -5.08 -2.46
N GLY A 74 -8.81 -5.34 -1.55
CA GLY A 74 -7.42 -4.89 -1.67
C GLY A 74 -7.28 -3.38 -1.66
N VAL A 75 -7.97 -2.70 -0.74
CA VAL A 75 -7.81 -1.26 -0.55
C VAL A 75 -6.37 -0.93 -0.15
N TYR A 76 -5.84 0.14 -0.72
CA TYR A 76 -4.57 0.75 -0.34
C TYR A 76 -4.73 2.27 -0.27
N VAL A 77 -4.21 2.90 0.78
CA VAL A 77 -4.35 4.35 0.97
C VAL A 77 -2.99 5.01 1.09
N PHE A 78 -2.81 6.14 0.40
CA PHE A 78 -1.64 6.99 0.58
C PHE A 78 -2.01 8.47 0.46
N TYR A 79 -1.12 9.32 1.00
CA TYR A 79 -1.27 10.77 0.96
C TYR A 79 -0.24 11.40 0.02
N ARG A 80 -0.67 12.33 -0.83
CA ARG A 80 0.21 13.12 -1.70
C ARG A 80 -0.40 14.49 -1.97
N ASN A 81 0.38 15.54 -1.74
CA ASN A 81 0.03 16.93 -2.10
C ASN A 81 -1.37 17.37 -1.63
N GLY A 82 -1.74 17.06 -0.39
CA GLY A 82 -3.02 17.50 0.20
C GLY A 82 -4.20 16.59 -0.10
N LEU A 83 -4.02 15.50 -0.82
CA LEU A 83 -5.05 14.53 -1.16
C LEU A 83 -4.72 13.13 -0.64
N TYR A 84 -5.75 12.44 -0.20
CA TYR A 84 -5.72 11.01 0.10
C TYR A 84 -6.18 10.25 -1.13
N TYR A 85 -5.35 9.34 -1.58
CA TYR A 85 -5.62 8.46 -2.70
C TYR A 85 -6.05 7.10 -2.16
N PHE A 86 -7.20 6.65 -2.59
CA PHE A 86 -7.74 5.33 -2.29
C PHE A 86 -7.67 4.50 -3.57
N LEU A 87 -6.97 3.39 -3.50
CA LEU A 87 -6.86 2.42 -4.58
C LEU A 87 -7.56 1.14 -4.16
N TRP A 88 -8.16 0.44 -5.09
CA TRP A 88 -8.83 -0.84 -4.82
C TRP A 88 -8.84 -1.73 -6.05
N SER A 89 -9.05 -3.04 -5.81
CA SER A 89 -9.29 -3.99 -6.89
C SER A 89 -10.77 -4.03 -7.26
N VAL A 90 -11.02 -4.12 -8.54
CA VAL A 90 -12.35 -4.34 -9.13
C VAL A 90 -12.35 -5.71 -9.78
N ASP A 91 -13.45 -6.48 -9.58
CA ASP A 91 -13.64 -7.82 -10.11
C ASP A 91 -12.70 -8.88 -9.47
N ASP A 92 -12.51 -10.00 -10.12
CA ASP A 92 -11.77 -11.16 -9.63
C ASP A 92 -10.57 -11.49 -10.52
N THR A 93 -9.51 -12.05 -9.94
CA THR A 93 -8.23 -12.32 -10.63
C THR A 93 -8.37 -13.21 -11.88
N GLY A 94 -9.46 -13.95 -12.00
CA GLY A 94 -9.79 -14.74 -13.20
C GLY A 94 -10.49 -13.98 -14.30
N SER A 95 -10.94 -12.78 -14.02
CA SER A 95 -11.65 -11.95 -14.97
C SER A 95 -10.71 -11.16 -15.85
N LYS A 96 -11.10 -10.98 -17.11
CA LYS A 96 -10.41 -10.02 -18.00
C LYS A 96 -10.54 -8.58 -17.54
N ASN A 97 -11.51 -8.31 -16.68
CA ASN A 97 -11.80 -6.99 -16.14
C ASN A 97 -11.16 -6.76 -14.77
N TYR A 98 -10.35 -7.69 -14.26
CA TYR A 98 -9.64 -7.51 -12.99
C TYR A 98 -8.62 -6.38 -13.12
N HIS A 99 -8.80 -5.32 -12.33
CA HIS A 99 -7.98 -4.12 -12.45
C HIS A 99 -7.89 -3.35 -11.13
N VAL A 100 -6.97 -2.41 -11.07
CA VAL A 100 -6.90 -1.41 -10.00
C VAL A 100 -7.62 -0.15 -10.44
N ALA A 101 -8.57 0.27 -9.64
CA ALA A 101 -9.23 1.57 -9.75
C ALA A 101 -8.83 2.48 -8.59
N TYR A 102 -9.08 3.79 -8.72
CA TYR A 102 -8.80 4.76 -7.67
C TYR A 102 -9.81 5.90 -7.60
N GLY A 103 -9.79 6.57 -6.47
CA GLY A 103 -10.44 7.85 -6.22
C GLY A 103 -9.66 8.65 -5.19
N THR A 104 -10.08 9.86 -4.95
CA THR A 104 -9.42 10.77 -4.01
C THR A 104 -10.39 11.31 -2.97
N SER A 105 -9.84 11.78 -1.84
CA SER A 105 -10.56 12.48 -0.81
C SER A 105 -9.68 13.55 -0.19
N THR A 106 -10.28 14.53 0.45
CA THR A 106 -9.58 15.50 1.33
C THR A 106 -9.46 15.00 2.78
N SER A 107 -9.95 13.79 3.06
CA SER A 107 -9.92 13.16 4.38
C SER A 107 -9.52 11.68 4.27
N PRO A 108 -8.76 11.12 5.23
CA PRO A 108 -8.48 9.69 5.27
C PRO A 108 -9.73 8.83 5.53
N THR A 109 -10.82 9.44 5.95
CA THR A 109 -12.09 8.76 6.24
C THR A 109 -13.12 8.90 5.12
N GLY A 110 -12.71 9.42 3.96
CA GLY A 110 -13.61 9.71 2.84
C GLY A 110 -14.45 10.99 3.06
N PRO A 111 -15.51 11.19 2.29
CA PRO A 111 -15.97 10.33 1.19
C PRO A 111 -15.01 10.32 -0.01
N ILE A 112 -15.03 9.23 -0.78
CA ILE A 112 -14.20 9.07 -1.98
C ILE A 112 -14.89 9.72 -3.18
N THR A 113 -14.18 10.58 -3.90
CA THR A 113 -14.55 10.99 -5.26
C THR A 113 -13.85 10.08 -6.24
N VAL A 114 -14.60 9.25 -6.94
CA VAL A 114 -14.05 8.30 -7.93
C VAL A 114 -13.48 9.09 -9.10
N ALA A 115 -12.28 8.74 -9.55
CA ALA A 115 -11.64 9.42 -10.67
C ALA A 115 -12.47 9.31 -11.95
N LYS A 116 -12.37 10.30 -12.83
CA LYS A 116 -13.05 10.28 -14.13
C LYS A 116 -12.57 9.12 -15.01
N GLU A 117 -11.28 8.83 -14.93
CA GLU A 117 -10.63 7.67 -15.56
C GLU A 117 -10.00 6.84 -14.43
N PRO A 118 -10.80 5.98 -13.76
CA PRO A 118 -10.38 5.36 -12.52
C PRO A 118 -9.40 4.20 -12.71
N VAL A 119 -9.35 3.58 -13.89
CA VAL A 119 -8.53 2.40 -14.15
C VAL A 119 -7.06 2.78 -14.33
N ILE A 120 -6.25 2.48 -13.34
CA ILE A 120 -4.80 2.80 -13.36
C ILE A 120 -3.90 1.60 -13.67
N LEU A 121 -4.39 0.39 -13.54
CA LEU A 121 -3.68 -0.84 -13.88
C LEU A 121 -4.69 -1.92 -14.27
N ILE A 122 -4.48 -2.54 -15.41
CA ILE A 122 -5.25 -3.70 -15.89
C ILE A 122 -4.31 -4.60 -16.71
N GLN A 123 -4.70 -5.84 -16.92
CA GLN A 123 -3.96 -6.80 -17.74
C GLN A 123 -3.54 -6.23 -19.12
N ASP A 124 -2.43 -6.76 -19.62
CA ASP A 124 -1.95 -6.55 -20.99
C ASP A 124 -1.86 -7.90 -21.70
N ALA A 125 -2.93 -8.27 -22.39
CA ALA A 125 -3.05 -9.57 -23.02
C ALA A 125 -2.08 -9.73 -24.20
N ASP A 126 -1.73 -8.64 -24.89
CA ASP A 126 -0.80 -8.67 -26.03
C ASP A 126 0.62 -9.04 -25.58
N ASN A 127 0.96 -8.69 -24.35
CA ASN A 127 2.22 -9.07 -23.69
C ASN A 127 2.07 -10.27 -22.73
N GLU A 128 0.93 -10.97 -22.78
CA GLU A 128 0.60 -12.12 -21.94
C GLU A 128 0.69 -11.82 -20.42
N ILE A 129 0.33 -10.63 -20.01
CA ILE A 129 0.27 -10.19 -18.61
C ILE A 129 -1.18 -10.22 -18.17
N TYR A 130 -1.53 -11.12 -17.26
CA TYR A 130 -2.89 -11.37 -16.81
C TYR A 130 -3.03 -11.30 -15.30
N GLY A 131 -4.26 -11.02 -14.83
CA GLY A 131 -4.61 -11.03 -13.41
C GLY A 131 -3.89 -9.96 -12.60
N THR A 132 -3.76 -8.76 -13.16
CA THR A 132 -3.04 -7.64 -12.53
C THR A 132 -3.98 -6.79 -11.70
N ALA A 133 -3.86 -6.87 -10.39
CA ALA A 133 -4.47 -5.93 -9.44
C ALA A 133 -3.89 -6.15 -8.03
N HIS A 134 -4.64 -5.83 -6.98
CA HIS A 134 -4.33 -6.02 -5.56
C HIS A 134 -2.95 -5.43 -5.24
N ASN A 135 -2.90 -4.12 -5.24
CA ASN A 135 -1.66 -3.35 -5.25
C ASN A 135 -1.28 -2.79 -3.87
N SER A 136 -0.02 -2.39 -3.78
CA SER A 136 0.49 -1.40 -2.84
C SER A 136 1.29 -0.34 -3.57
N ILE A 137 1.55 0.80 -2.92
CA ILE A 137 2.30 1.91 -3.50
C ILE A 137 3.56 2.15 -2.67
N VAL A 138 4.66 2.38 -3.36
CA VAL A 138 5.94 2.76 -2.74
C VAL A 138 6.35 4.13 -3.26
N ASN A 139 6.67 5.03 -2.34
CA ASN A 139 7.30 6.30 -2.64
C ASN A 139 8.76 6.25 -2.19
N ILE A 140 9.67 6.75 -3.01
CA ILE A 140 11.05 6.94 -2.60
C ILE A 140 11.09 8.17 -1.69
N PRO A 141 11.54 8.03 -0.44
CA PRO A 141 11.55 9.13 0.53
C PRO A 141 12.23 10.40 -0.02
N ASP A 142 11.67 11.55 0.31
CA ASP A 142 12.15 12.87 -0.11
C ASP A 142 12.14 13.12 -1.62
N THR A 143 11.42 12.30 -2.40
CA THR A 143 11.26 12.46 -3.85
C THR A 143 9.79 12.39 -4.26
N ASP A 144 9.48 12.76 -5.52
CA ASP A 144 8.17 12.48 -6.15
C ASP A 144 8.28 11.26 -7.09
N GLU A 145 9.08 10.27 -6.70
CA GLU A 145 9.19 8.99 -7.38
C GLU A 145 8.30 7.96 -6.71
N TRP A 146 7.38 7.40 -7.50
CA TRP A 146 6.35 6.49 -7.04
C TRP A 146 6.33 5.22 -7.87
N TYR A 147 6.03 4.11 -7.22
CA TYR A 147 5.95 2.79 -7.83
C TYR A 147 4.69 2.08 -7.36
N ILE A 148 4.08 1.34 -8.28
CA ILE A 148 2.98 0.42 -7.97
C ILE A 148 3.54 -0.99 -7.89
N VAL A 149 3.32 -1.64 -6.76
CA VAL A 149 3.61 -3.05 -6.53
C VAL A 149 2.30 -3.81 -6.66
N TYR A 150 2.26 -4.82 -7.45
CA TYR A 150 1.03 -5.57 -7.75
C TYR A 150 1.35 -7.03 -8.04
N HIS A 151 0.36 -7.85 -8.28
CA HIS A 151 0.59 -9.21 -8.75
C HIS A 151 0.11 -9.43 -10.17
N ARG A 152 0.68 -10.42 -10.82
CA ARG A 152 0.19 -11.03 -12.06
C ARG A 152 0.27 -12.55 -11.95
N ILE A 153 -0.42 -13.26 -12.84
CA ILE A 153 -0.28 -14.70 -12.96
C ILE A 153 1.06 -15.01 -13.64
N ASN A 154 1.86 -15.89 -13.05
CA ASN A 154 3.11 -16.31 -13.65
C ASN A 154 2.85 -17.02 -14.99
N LYS A 155 3.54 -16.58 -16.04
CA LYS A 155 3.33 -17.06 -17.43
C LYS A 155 3.36 -18.58 -17.55
N LYS A 156 4.26 -19.25 -16.81
CA LYS A 156 4.41 -20.71 -16.83
C LYS A 156 3.13 -21.44 -16.41
N TYR A 157 2.29 -20.80 -15.62
CA TYR A 157 1.12 -21.42 -14.99
C TYR A 157 -0.22 -20.83 -15.46
N LEU A 158 -0.25 -20.13 -16.58
CA LEU A 158 -1.48 -19.54 -17.12
C LEU A 158 -2.60 -20.55 -17.34
N SER A 159 -2.24 -21.80 -17.66
CA SER A 159 -3.21 -22.89 -17.87
C SER A 159 -3.78 -23.47 -16.57
N ASN A 160 -3.21 -23.14 -15.41
CA ASN A 160 -3.63 -23.72 -14.12
C ASN A 160 -4.84 -22.99 -13.51
N GLY A 161 -5.35 -21.99 -14.20
CA GLY A 161 -6.47 -21.18 -13.77
C GLY A 161 -6.07 -19.94 -12.97
N PRO A 162 -7.05 -19.06 -12.74
CA PRO A 162 -6.85 -17.80 -12.04
C PRO A 162 -6.58 -18.01 -10.54
N GLY A 163 -5.88 -17.07 -9.94
CA GLY A 163 -5.65 -17.05 -8.49
C GLY A 163 -4.49 -17.90 -7.99
N TYR A 164 -3.91 -18.75 -8.81
CA TYR A 164 -2.74 -19.57 -8.46
C TYR A 164 -1.47 -19.04 -9.12
N HIS A 165 -0.32 -19.35 -8.47
CA HIS A 165 1.01 -19.03 -9.02
C HIS A 165 1.17 -17.55 -9.39
N ARG A 166 0.76 -16.68 -8.49
CA ARG A 166 0.96 -15.23 -8.62
C ARG A 166 2.42 -14.87 -8.36
N GLU A 167 2.92 -13.90 -9.09
CA GLU A 167 4.24 -13.31 -8.89
C GLU A 167 4.13 -11.82 -8.64
N VAL A 168 5.02 -11.26 -7.84
CA VAL A 168 5.08 -9.83 -7.54
C VAL A 168 5.70 -9.08 -8.70
N CYS A 169 5.10 -7.95 -9.05
CA CYS A 169 5.55 -7.04 -10.09
C CYS A 169 5.67 -5.64 -9.54
N VAL A 170 6.56 -4.86 -10.13
CA VAL A 170 6.75 -3.45 -9.80
C VAL A 170 6.90 -2.67 -11.09
N ASP A 171 6.10 -1.62 -11.24
CA ASP A 171 6.21 -0.67 -12.34
C ASP A 171 6.11 0.77 -11.80
N LYS A 172 6.53 1.75 -12.61
CA LYS A 172 6.48 3.15 -12.22
C LYS A 172 5.03 3.64 -12.16
N LEU A 173 4.68 4.32 -11.06
CA LEU A 173 3.43 5.08 -10.94
C LEU A 173 3.72 6.54 -11.25
N ALA A 174 2.96 7.16 -12.13
CA ALA A 174 3.12 8.54 -12.52
C ALA A 174 1.84 9.35 -12.34
N PHE A 175 2.00 10.65 -12.14
CA PHE A 175 0.90 11.59 -11.97
C PHE A 175 0.86 12.61 -13.10
N ASN A 176 -0.32 13.12 -13.39
CA ASN A 176 -0.51 14.32 -14.20
C ASN A 176 -0.28 15.57 -13.35
N ALA A 177 -0.18 16.73 -13.99
CA ALA A 177 0.03 18.00 -13.30
C ALA A 177 -1.14 18.38 -12.36
N ASP A 178 -2.34 17.87 -12.62
CA ASP A 178 -3.53 18.07 -11.79
C ASP A 178 -3.63 17.09 -10.62
N GLY A 179 -2.64 16.18 -10.46
CA GLY A 179 -2.62 15.16 -9.42
C GLY A 179 -3.33 13.87 -9.77
N THR A 180 -4.01 13.77 -10.93
CA THR A 180 -4.59 12.49 -11.36
C THR A 180 -3.50 11.46 -11.66
N ILE A 181 -3.79 10.19 -11.37
CA ILE A 181 -2.86 9.09 -11.65
C ILE A 181 -2.88 8.76 -13.14
N LYS A 182 -1.72 8.66 -13.77
CA LYS A 182 -1.58 8.11 -15.12
C LYS A 182 -1.72 6.60 -15.09
N ARG A 183 -2.43 6.05 -16.07
CA ARG A 183 -2.54 4.60 -16.21
C ARG A 183 -1.15 3.98 -16.38
N THR A 184 -0.82 3.04 -15.53
CA THR A 184 0.39 2.22 -15.61
C THR A 184 0.18 1.14 -16.66
N ILE A 185 1.14 1.00 -17.57
CA ILE A 185 1.22 -0.14 -18.48
C ILE A 185 2.04 -1.22 -17.78
N PRO A 186 1.45 -2.37 -17.45
CA PRO A 186 2.17 -3.43 -16.76
C PRO A 186 3.29 -4.00 -17.64
N THR A 187 4.46 -4.26 -17.05
CA THR A 187 5.60 -4.77 -17.80
C THR A 187 6.05 -6.15 -17.27
N ARG A 188 6.77 -6.91 -18.12
CA ARG A 188 7.45 -8.12 -17.65
C ARG A 188 8.82 -7.82 -17.08
N LYS A 189 9.43 -6.73 -17.51
CA LYS A 189 10.75 -6.29 -17.04
C LYS A 189 10.68 -5.73 -15.63
N GLY A 190 9.62 -5.00 -15.31
CA GLY A 190 9.55 -4.19 -14.09
C GLY A 190 10.44 -2.95 -14.18
N ILE A 191 10.99 -2.55 -13.06
CA ILE A 191 11.87 -1.37 -12.94
C ILE A 191 13.33 -1.80 -12.88
N ASP A 192 14.23 -0.92 -13.29
CA ASP A 192 15.65 -1.09 -13.05
C ASP A 192 15.96 -0.90 -11.54
N PRO A 193 17.03 -1.49 -11.02
CA PRO A 193 17.43 -1.29 -9.62
C PRO A 193 17.55 0.19 -9.29
N ILE A 194 16.99 0.59 -8.16
CA ILE A 194 17.08 1.96 -7.66
C ILE A 194 18.35 2.07 -6.84
N ASP A 195 19.19 3.06 -7.13
CA ASP A 195 20.32 3.37 -6.29
C ASP A 195 19.82 4.02 -4.98
N THR A 196 19.98 3.28 -3.91
CA THR A 196 19.60 3.73 -2.56
C THR A 196 20.81 4.17 -1.74
N THR A 197 21.97 4.35 -2.36
CA THR A 197 23.22 4.66 -1.65
C THR A 197 23.08 5.94 -0.82
N ASP A 198 22.43 6.96 -1.36
CA ASP A 198 22.19 8.21 -0.64
C ASP A 198 21.12 8.06 0.47
N LEU A 199 20.15 7.17 0.28
CA LEU A 199 19.14 6.86 1.28
C LEU A 199 19.73 6.10 2.47
N ILE A 200 20.74 5.26 2.22
CA ILE A 200 21.41 4.46 3.25
C ILE A 200 22.48 5.28 3.98
N ASN A 201 23.12 6.23 3.30
CA ASN A 201 24.21 7.05 3.84
C ASN A 201 23.77 8.23 4.72
N GLY A 202 22.51 8.30 5.07
CA GLY A 202 22.15 9.04 6.28
C GLY A 202 21.43 10.36 6.13
N THR A 203 20.54 10.49 5.16
CA THR A 203 19.57 11.60 5.17
C THR A 203 18.13 11.15 5.40
N THR A 204 17.87 9.88 5.57
CA THR A 204 16.58 9.38 6.06
C THR A 204 16.51 9.39 7.59
N ALA A 205 16.97 10.45 8.21
CA ALA A 205 16.49 10.79 9.52
C ALA A 205 15.01 11.16 9.37
N VAL A 206 14.12 10.42 10.01
CA VAL A 206 12.75 10.86 10.24
C VAL A 206 12.82 12.31 10.73
N LYS A 207 12.57 13.27 9.82
CA LYS A 207 12.42 14.67 10.19
C LYS A 207 11.14 14.77 11.02
N GLY A 208 11.25 14.75 12.35
CA GLY A 208 10.08 14.94 13.17
C GLY A 208 10.24 14.66 14.65
N ILE A 209 11.41 14.19 15.12
CA ILE A 209 11.68 14.14 16.56
C ILE A 209 12.83 15.09 16.85
N SER A 210 12.51 16.36 17.04
CA SER A 210 13.38 17.29 17.74
C SER A 210 13.35 16.91 19.21
N THR A 211 14.20 15.98 19.63
CA THR A 211 14.55 15.87 21.03
C THR A 211 15.70 16.83 21.28
N SER A 212 15.39 17.97 21.84
CA SER A 212 16.34 18.82 22.54
C SER A 212 16.82 18.07 23.81
N ASP A 213 17.59 17.02 23.63
CA ASP A 213 18.40 16.45 24.70
C ASP A 213 19.56 15.67 24.08
N SER A 214 20.72 16.31 24.14
CA SER A 214 22.03 15.76 23.86
C SER A 214 22.41 14.76 24.96
N LYS A 215 21.91 13.53 24.89
CA LYS A 215 22.49 12.37 25.58
C LYS A 215 22.52 11.19 24.64
N LEU A 216 23.73 10.87 24.19
CA LEU A 216 24.21 9.62 23.56
C LEU A 216 23.10 8.58 23.29
N ALA A 217 22.50 8.69 22.13
CA ALA A 217 21.61 7.64 21.63
C ALA A 217 22.47 6.41 21.31
N HIS A 218 22.39 5.38 22.09
CA HIS A 218 22.92 4.08 21.71
C HIS A 218 22.08 3.55 20.54
N SER A 219 22.68 3.52 19.34
CA SER A 219 22.04 2.90 18.17
C SER A 219 22.08 1.39 18.35
N ILE A 220 20.93 0.74 18.20
CA ILE A 220 20.84 -0.72 18.21
C ILE A 220 20.61 -1.17 16.77
N TYR A 221 21.41 -2.11 16.29
CA TYR A 221 21.31 -2.66 14.94
C TYR A 221 20.64 -4.03 14.98
N TYR A 222 19.77 -4.26 14.02
CA TYR A 222 19.05 -5.53 13.82
C TYR A 222 19.30 -6.06 12.41
N SER A 223 19.32 -7.37 12.23
CA SER A 223 19.22 -7.98 10.90
C SER A 223 17.82 -7.75 10.31
N VAL A 224 17.65 -8.00 9.02
CA VAL A 224 16.34 -7.92 8.35
C VAL A 224 15.34 -8.95 8.90
N GLU A 225 15.82 -10.02 9.54
CA GLU A 225 15.01 -11.01 10.24
C GLU A 225 14.65 -10.58 11.69
N GLY A 226 15.03 -9.36 12.10
CA GLY A 226 14.72 -8.82 13.43
C GLY A 226 15.64 -9.28 14.54
N LYS A 227 16.79 -9.92 14.24
CA LYS A 227 17.77 -10.34 15.26
C LYS A 227 18.62 -9.14 15.68
N MET A 228 18.71 -8.85 16.97
CA MET A 228 19.58 -7.81 17.50
C MET A 228 21.05 -8.14 17.24
N LEU A 229 21.77 -7.23 16.60
CA LEU A 229 23.18 -7.37 16.21
C LEU A 229 24.13 -6.62 17.15
N GLY A 230 23.60 -5.74 18.01
CA GLY A 230 24.36 -4.97 18.98
C GLY A 230 24.34 -3.47 18.75
N ASN A 231 25.17 -2.75 19.51
CA ASN A 231 25.21 -1.28 19.53
C ASN A 231 26.26 -0.68 18.57
N SER A 232 27.00 -1.51 17.86
CA SER A 232 28.00 -1.09 16.88
C SER A 232 27.55 -1.45 15.49
N LYS A 233 27.80 -0.56 14.50
CA LYS A 233 27.47 -0.83 13.11
C LYS A 233 28.17 -2.13 12.66
N PRO A 234 27.44 -3.13 12.12
CA PRO A 234 28.04 -4.35 11.61
C PRO A 234 29.04 -4.06 10.50
N THR A 235 30.15 -4.80 10.48
CA THR A 235 31.23 -4.65 9.49
C THR A 235 31.03 -5.51 8.24
N ALA A 236 30.08 -6.46 8.28
CA ALA A 236 29.74 -7.28 7.11
C ALA A 236 28.80 -6.53 6.16
N ASN A 237 28.95 -6.76 4.88
CA ASN A 237 28.01 -6.23 3.87
C ASN A 237 26.63 -6.86 4.09
N GLY A 238 25.61 -6.04 4.31
CA GLY A 238 24.25 -6.49 4.56
C GLY A 238 23.29 -5.32 4.76
N ILE A 239 21.99 -5.62 4.76
CA ILE A 239 20.93 -4.66 5.11
C ILE A 239 20.68 -4.79 6.61
N TYR A 240 20.65 -3.67 7.32
CA TYR A 240 20.43 -3.61 8.77
C TYR A 240 19.37 -2.55 9.09
N VAL A 241 18.57 -2.82 10.10
CA VAL A 241 17.64 -1.84 10.67
C VAL A 241 18.31 -1.20 11.89
N ARG A 242 18.37 0.12 11.93
CA ARG A 242 18.86 0.92 13.06
C ARG A 242 17.64 1.49 13.81
N GLN A 243 17.59 1.28 15.12
CA GLN A 243 16.66 1.97 16.02
C GLN A 243 17.39 2.97 16.91
#